data_4567b6bbb0f9138e389208df0a829a4a
#
_entry.id   4567b6bbb0f9138e389208df0a829a4a
#
_cell.length_a   1.000
_cell.length_b   1.000
_cell.length_c   1.000
_cell.angle_alpha   90.00
_cell.angle_beta   90.00
_cell.angle_gamma   90.00
#
_symmetry.space_group_name_H-M   'P 1'
#
loop_
_entity.id
_entity.type
_entity.pdbx_description
1 polymer ?
#
loop_
_entity_poly.entity_id
_entity_poly.type
_entity_poly.pdbx_seq_one_letter_code
_entity_poly.pdbx_strand_id
1 'polypeptide(L)'
;MANVTVYNMEGNEVGTMELNDAVFGVEVNEHLVHLAVVRQLANNRQGTQKAKTRSEVSGGGRKPWRQKGTGHARQGSIRAPQWTGGGVVFAPVPRDYEVKMNKKERRAALKSALTSKVQDNN
;
A
#
# COMPACT_ATOMS: atom_id res chain seq x y z
N MET A 1 -34.17 15.82 -1.09
CA MET A 1 -33.92 14.79 -2.11
C MET A 1 -33.23 15.47 -3.28
N ALA A 2 -32.06 14.99 -3.67
CA ALA A 2 -31.33 15.53 -4.80
C ALA A 2 -31.90 14.93 -6.10
N ASN A 3 -32.34 15.80 -7.02
CA ASN A 3 -32.75 15.41 -8.36
C ASN A 3 -31.55 15.57 -9.29
N VAL A 4 -31.24 14.52 -10.05
CA VAL A 4 -30.16 14.58 -11.05
C VAL A 4 -30.72 14.35 -12.45
N THR A 5 -30.15 15.05 -13.42
CA THR A 5 -30.51 14.89 -14.84
C THR A 5 -29.89 13.62 -15.39
N VAL A 6 -30.67 12.83 -16.10
CA VAL A 6 -30.22 11.59 -16.77
C VAL A 6 -29.92 11.90 -18.23
N TYR A 7 -28.72 11.55 -18.67
CA TYR A 7 -28.25 11.73 -20.03
C TYR A 7 -28.18 10.40 -20.78
N ASN A 8 -28.41 10.41 -22.06
CA ASN A 8 -28.16 9.25 -22.92
C ASN A 8 -26.67 9.20 -23.35
N MET A 9 -26.28 8.16 -24.09
CA MET A 9 -24.91 8.00 -24.58
C MET A 9 -24.47 9.08 -25.57
N GLU A 10 -25.39 9.85 -26.11
CA GLU A 10 -25.16 10.97 -27.03
C GLU A 10 -25.06 12.32 -26.31
N GLY A 11 -25.24 12.33 -24.97
CA GLY A 11 -25.20 13.53 -24.14
C GLY A 11 -26.50 14.33 -24.11
N ASN A 12 -27.62 13.80 -24.65
CA ASN A 12 -28.92 14.45 -24.58
C ASN A 12 -29.64 14.11 -23.27
N GLU A 13 -30.33 15.09 -22.69
CA GLU A 13 -31.18 14.86 -21.51
C GLU A 13 -32.38 13.96 -21.85
N VAL A 14 -32.54 12.89 -21.07
CA VAL A 14 -33.64 11.92 -21.25
C VAL A 14 -34.68 12.06 -20.15
N GLY A 15 -34.30 12.55 -18.97
CA GLY A 15 -35.19 12.68 -17.83
C GLY A 15 -34.49 13.09 -16.55
N THR A 16 -35.22 13.03 -15.44
CA THR A 16 -34.66 13.30 -14.10
C THR A 16 -34.86 12.07 -13.21
N MET A 17 -33.92 11.83 -12.31
CA MET A 17 -33.99 10.76 -11.32
C MET A 17 -33.84 11.34 -9.91
N GLU A 18 -34.66 10.85 -9.01
CA GLU A 18 -34.63 11.23 -7.60
C GLU A 18 -33.65 10.30 -6.84
N LEU A 19 -32.70 10.89 -6.14
CA LEU A 19 -31.69 10.15 -5.35
C LEU A 19 -32.11 10.08 -3.89
N ASN A 20 -31.81 8.94 -3.24
CA ASN A 20 -32.10 8.74 -1.84
C ASN A 20 -31.10 9.49 -0.95
N ASP A 21 -31.60 10.44 -0.14
CA ASP A 21 -30.79 11.26 0.78
C ASP A 21 -29.99 10.45 1.81
N ALA A 22 -30.47 9.26 2.19
CA ALA A 22 -29.73 8.41 3.13
C ALA A 22 -28.41 7.86 2.56
N VAL A 23 -28.19 8.02 1.24
CA VAL A 23 -26.98 7.58 0.54
C VAL A 23 -26.24 8.75 -0.10
N PHE A 24 -26.95 9.65 -0.77
CA PHE A 24 -26.40 10.72 -1.59
C PHE A 24 -26.52 12.12 -0.96
N GLY A 25 -27.16 12.24 0.23
CA GLY A 25 -27.36 13.47 0.95
C GLY A 25 -26.69 13.51 2.32
N VAL A 26 -25.66 12.69 2.55
CA VAL A 26 -24.96 12.65 3.85
C VAL A 26 -23.90 13.74 3.94
N GLU A 27 -23.53 14.14 5.14
CA GLU A 27 -22.40 15.03 5.37
C GLU A 27 -21.10 14.39 4.86
N VAL A 28 -20.35 15.15 4.03
CA VAL A 28 -19.11 14.64 3.44
C VAL A 28 -18.00 14.66 4.46
N ASN A 29 -17.45 13.48 4.78
CA ASN A 29 -16.33 13.32 5.67
C ASN A 29 -15.06 12.98 4.87
N GLU A 30 -14.29 14.02 4.52
CA GLU A 30 -13.06 13.91 3.73
C GLU A 30 -12.01 12.99 4.39
N HIS A 31 -11.93 13.03 5.74
CA HIS A 31 -10.97 12.19 6.47
C HIS A 31 -11.25 10.70 6.27
N LEU A 32 -12.51 10.28 6.32
CA LEU A 32 -12.89 8.88 6.09
C LEU A 32 -12.65 8.46 4.64
N VAL A 33 -12.90 9.36 3.66
CA VAL A 33 -12.62 9.10 2.25
C VAL A 33 -11.11 8.91 2.05
N HIS A 34 -10.28 9.79 2.62
CA HIS A 34 -8.83 9.67 2.58
C HIS A 34 -8.34 8.35 3.20
N LEU A 35 -8.84 7.97 4.38
CA LEU A 35 -8.50 6.69 5.01
C LEU A 35 -8.88 5.49 4.15
N ALA A 36 -10.01 5.54 3.45
CA ALA A 36 -10.43 4.48 2.54
C ALA A 36 -9.47 4.34 1.36
N VAL A 37 -9.01 5.45 0.78
CA VAL A 37 -8.02 5.47 -0.31
C VAL A 37 -6.67 4.92 0.18
N VAL A 38 -6.16 5.41 1.32
CA VAL A 38 -4.90 4.93 1.91
C VAL A 38 -4.96 3.41 2.17
N ARG A 39 -6.09 2.94 2.72
CA ARG A 39 -6.33 1.51 2.92
C ARG A 39 -6.27 0.73 1.60
N GLN A 40 -6.96 1.20 0.57
CA GLN A 40 -6.99 0.52 -0.73
C GLN A 40 -5.60 0.44 -1.35
N LEU A 41 -4.85 1.54 -1.35
CA LEU A 41 -3.48 1.58 -1.87
C LEU A 41 -2.54 0.65 -1.09
N ALA A 42 -2.68 0.62 0.25
CA ALA A 42 -1.88 -0.28 1.09
C ALA A 42 -2.22 -1.75 0.80
N ASN A 43 -3.50 -2.10 0.69
CA ASN A 43 -3.95 -3.47 0.44
C ASN A 43 -3.61 -4.00 -0.97
N ASN A 44 -3.37 -3.10 -1.92
CA ASN A 44 -2.92 -3.48 -3.26
C ASN A 44 -1.42 -3.83 -3.30
N ARG A 45 -0.66 -3.53 -2.24
CA ARG A 45 0.76 -3.85 -2.18
C ARG A 45 0.97 -5.34 -1.91
N GLN A 46 1.68 -6.02 -2.79
CA GLN A 46 1.96 -7.45 -2.66
C GLN A 46 2.94 -7.81 -1.53
N GLY A 47 3.86 -6.90 -1.18
CA GLY A 47 4.78 -7.07 -0.05
C GLY A 47 5.82 -8.18 -0.19
N THR A 48 6.17 -8.60 -1.40
CA THR A 48 7.08 -9.75 -1.67
C THR A 48 8.55 -9.37 -1.77
N GLN A 49 8.90 -8.11 -1.49
CA GLN A 49 10.29 -7.66 -1.52
C GLN A 49 11.14 -8.44 -0.52
N LYS A 50 12.31 -8.92 -0.97
CA LYS A 50 13.27 -9.62 -0.14
C LYS A 50 14.71 -9.39 -0.61
N ALA A 51 15.62 -9.20 0.34
CA ALA A 51 17.05 -9.33 0.10
C ALA A 51 17.63 -10.37 1.06
N LYS A 52 18.70 -11.05 0.66
CA LYS A 52 19.31 -12.13 1.46
C LYS A 52 20.16 -11.55 2.57
N THR A 53 19.99 -12.07 3.77
CA THR A 53 20.90 -11.84 4.90
C THR A 53 22.17 -12.65 4.72
N ARG A 54 23.21 -12.37 5.51
CA ARG A 54 24.50 -13.11 5.44
C ARG A 54 24.36 -14.61 5.63
N SER A 55 23.35 -15.06 6.35
CA SER A 55 23.08 -16.49 6.58
C SER A 55 22.38 -17.17 5.40
N GLU A 56 21.69 -16.40 4.58
CA GLU A 56 20.95 -16.89 3.41
C GLU A 56 21.77 -16.85 2.12
N VAL A 57 22.86 -16.09 2.10
CA VAL A 57 23.76 -16.04 0.92
C VAL A 57 24.59 -17.31 0.86
N SER A 58 24.60 -17.97 -0.30
CA SER A 58 25.38 -19.18 -0.53
C SER A 58 26.88 -18.94 -0.41
N GLY A 59 27.60 -19.85 0.22
CA GLY A 59 29.05 -19.81 0.36
C GLY A 59 29.53 -19.16 1.66
N GLY A 60 30.83 -18.90 1.77
CA GLY A 60 31.43 -18.21 2.91
C GLY A 60 31.66 -19.06 4.15
N GLY A 61 31.52 -20.39 4.07
CA GLY A 61 31.76 -21.29 5.22
C GLY A 61 33.23 -21.36 5.62
N ARG A 62 34.17 -21.13 4.71
CA ARG A 62 35.59 -21.08 4.99
C ARG A 62 36.02 -19.70 5.43
N LYS A 63 36.82 -19.62 6.53
CA LYS A 63 37.47 -18.38 6.93
C LYS A 63 38.48 -17.92 5.84
N PRO A 64 38.44 -16.65 5.36
CA PRO A 64 39.28 -16.18 4.26
C PRO A 64 40.78 -16.31 4.56
N TRP A 65 41.21 -16.03 5.78
CA TRP A 65 42.59 -16.16 6.26
C TRP A 65 42.62 -16.37 7.76
N ARG A 66 43.82 -16.74 8.27
CA ARG A 66 44.06 -16.98 9.71
C ARG A 66 43.87 -15.71 10.53
N GLN A 67 43.54 -15.84 11.79
CA GLN A 67 43.18 -14.75 12.71
C GLN A 67 44.28 -13.72 12.94
N LYS A 68 45.56 -14.13 12.90
CA LYS A 68 46.73 -13.28 13.14
C LYS A 68 47.85 -13.64 12.16
N GLY A 69 48.81 -12.71 11.98
CA GLY A 69 50.01 -12.92 11.17
C GLY A 69 49.86 -12.81 9.66
N THR A 70 48.79 -12.12 9.19
CA THR A 70 48.55 -11.87 7.73
C THR A 70 48.70 -10.42 7.33
N GLY A 71 48.76 -9.49 8.28
CA GLY A 71 48.70 -8.04 7.99
C GLY A 71 47.31 -7.54 7.54
N HIS A 72 46.33 -8.44 7.34
CA HIS A 72 44.97 -8.09 6.94
C HIS A 72 44.02 -7.91 8.13
N ALA A 73 42.94 -7.14 7.91
CA ALA A 73 41.86 -7.04 8.89
C ALA A 73 41.25 -8.43 9.17
N ARG A 74 40.81 -8.67 10.40
CA ARG A 74 40.21 -9.94 10.81
C ARG A 74 38.88 -10.16 10.10
N GLN A 75 38.71 -11.29 9.40
CA GLN A 75 37.50 -11.65 8.68
C GLN A 75 37.08 -13.09 9.01
N GLY A 76 35.77 -13.27 9.21
CA GLY A 76 35.18 -14.59 9.47
C GLY A 76 34.58 -15.26 8.25
N SER A 77 34.04 -14.47 7.33
CA SER A 77 33.35 -14.93 6.13
C SER A 77 33.40 -13.90 5.02
N ILE A 78 33.48 -14.35 3.78
CA ILE A 78 33.37 -13.50 2.58
C ILE A 78 31.94 -13.07 2.28
N ARG A 79 30.96 -13.62 3.00
CA ARG A 79 29.52 -13.25 2.88
C ARG A 79 29.07 -12.25 3.95
N ALA A 80 30.00 -11.72 4.73
CA ALA A 80 29.73 -10.62 5.63
C ALA A 80 29.29 -9.35 4.85
N PRO A 81 28.50 -8.45 5.47
CA PRO A 81 27.90 -7.31 4.77
C PRO A 81 28.89 -6.33 4.13
N GLN A 82 30.11 -6.25 4.65
CA GLN A 82 31.18 -5.39 4.11
C GLN A 82 31.84 -5.94 2.84
N TRP A 83 31.55 -7.18 2.46
CA TRP A 83 32.07 -7.82 1.27
C TRP A 83 31.16 -7.65 0.07
N THR A 84 31.73 -7.42 -1.11
CA THR A 84 30.97 -7.49 -2.37
C THR A 84 30.38 -8.88 -2.55
N GLY A 85 29.07 -8.95 -2.80
CA GLY A 85 28.33 -10.21 -2.84
C GLY A 85 28.04 -10.84 -1.47
N GLY A 86 28.27 -10.10 -0.39
CA GLY A 86 27.80 -10.45 0.96
C GLY A 86 26.33 -10.16 1.18
N GLY A 87 25.81 -10.55 2.35
CA GLY A 87 24.42 -10.32 2.71
C GLY A 87 24.13 -8.88 3.15
N VAL A 88 22.85 -8.53 3.20
CA VAL A 88 22.39 -7.22 3.70
C VAL A 88 22.04 -7.36 5.18
N VAL A 89 22.45 -6.40 6.03
CA VAL A 89 22.23 -6.48 7.50
C VAL A 89 20.75 -6.33 7.83
N PHE A 90 20.14 -5.21 7.45
CA PHE A 90 18.71 -4.94 7.61
C PHE A 90 18.01 -5.12 6.25
N ALA A 91 18.03 -6.36 5.78
CA ALA A 91 17.40 -6.71 4.51
C ALA A 91 15.89 -6.49 4.57
N PRO A 92 15.27 -5.97 3.49
CA PRO A 92 13.82 -6.02 3.40
C PRO A 92 13.35 -7.48 3.41
N VAL A 93 12.30 -7.73 4.15
CA VAL A 93 11.63 -9.05 4.24
C VAL A 93 10.20 -8.94 3.72
N PRO A 94 9.64 -10.02 3.19
CA PRO A 94 8.22 -10.05 2.84
C PRO A 94 7.37 -9.71 4.06
N ARG A 95 6.41 -8.81 3.85
CA ARG A 95 5.47 -8.41 4.91
C ARG A 95 4.11 -8.12 4.31
N ASP A 96 3.09 -8.27 5.13
CA ASP A 96 1.75 -7.86 4.82
C ASP A 96 1.59 -6.35 5.05
N TYR A 97 0.95 -5.68 4.11
CA TYR A 97 0.61 -4.24 4.17
C TYR A 97 -0.89 -4.03 4.41
N GLU A 98 -1.64 -5.10 4.75
CA GLU A 98 -3.07 -4.99 4.96
C GLU A 98 -3.40 -3.98 6.07
N VAL A 99 -4.21 -3.00 5.71
CA VAL A 99 -4.82 -2.05 6.64
C VAL A 99 -6.29 -2.40 6.80
N LYS A 100 -6.71 -2.68 8.03
CA LYS A 100 -8.11 -2.98 8.37
C LYS A 100 -8.88 -1.67 8.57
N MET A 101 -10.15 -1.67 8.15
CA MET A 101 -11.08 -0.56 8.35
C MET A 101 -12.45 -1.14 8.73
N ASN A 102 -13.11 -0.55 9.71
CA ASN A 102 -14.41 -1.00 10.19
C ASN A 102 -15.47 -0.92 9.08
N LYS A 103 -16.43 -1.86 9.09
CA LYS A 103 -17.51 -1.88 8.08
C LYS A 103 -18.32 -0.59 8.04
N LYS A 104 -18.58 0.01 9.22
CA LYS A 104 -19.33 1.27 9.32
C LYS A 104 -18.57 2.43 8.70
N GLU A 105 -17.27 2.56 9.00
CA GLU A 105 -16.39 3.60 8.44
C GLU A 105 -16.30 3.49 6.92
N ARG A 106 -16.10 2.27 6.39
CA ARG A 106 -16.04 2.03 4.95
C ARG A 106 -17.34 2.43 4.23
N ARG A 107 -18.50 2.11 4.84
CA ARG A 107 -19.81 2.52 4.29
C ARG A 107 -20.00 4.03 4.34
N ALA A 108 -19.57 4.68 5.43
CA ALA A 108 -19.64 6.14 5.55
C ALA A 108 -18.71 6.83 4.53
N ALA A 109 -17.50 6.33 4.33
CA ALA A 109 -16.57 6.83 3.31
C ALA A 109 -17.17 6.73 1.90
N LEU A 110 -17.79 5.59 1.55
CA LEU A 110 -18.44 5.40 0.25
C LEU A 110 -19.61 6.39 0.06
N LYS A 111 -20.47 6.54 1.06
CA LYS A 111 -21.59 7.50 1.00
C LYS A 111 -21.08 8.93 0.86
N SER A 112 -20.06 9.33 1.61
CA SER A 112 -19.43 10.63 1.50
C SER A 112 -18.87 10.90 0.10
N ALA A 113 -18.21 9.92 -0.51
CA ALA A 113 -17.69 10.03 -1.87
C ALA A 113 -18.82 10.17 -2.91
N LEU A 114 -19.91 9.40 -2.77
CA LEU A 114 -21.06 9.50 -3.66
C LEU A 114 -21.77 10.86 -3.51
N THR A 115 -21.93 11.35 -2.28
CA THR A 115 -22.53 12.68 -2.03
C THR A 115 -21.69 13.79 -2.64
N SER A 116 -20.35 13.75 -2.49
CA SER A 116 -19.45 14.71 -3.10
C SER A 116 -19.62 14.75 -4.63
N LYS A 117 -19.71 13.57 -5.28
CA LYS A 117 -19.94 13.50 -6.73
C LYS A 117 -21.26 14.14 -7.19
N VAL A 118 -22.32 13.93 -6.42
CA VAL A 118 -23.61 14.60 -6.73
C VAL A 118 -23.53 16.10 -6.53
N GLN A 119 -22.81 16.57 -5.50
CA GLN A 119 -22.61 18.02 -5.26
C GLN A 119 -21.76 18.67 -6.37
N ASP A 120 -20.80 17.95 -6.91
CA ASP A 120 -19.92 18.42 -8.00
C ASP A 120 -20.56 18.28 -9.38
N ASN A 121 -21.79 17.73 -9.48
CA ASN A 121 -22.49 17.41 -10.75
C ASN A 121 -21.67 16.49 -11.69
N ASN A 122 -20.99 15.50 -11.11
CA ASN A 122 -20.14 14.53 -11.81
C ASN A 122 -20.74 13.11 -11.78
#